data_cf4cade546f8eec67e75a05c1b2f8bee
#
_entry.id   cf4cade546f8eec67e75a05c1b2f8bee
#
_cell.length_a   1.000
_cell.length_b   1.000
_cell.length_c   1.000
_cell.angle_alpha   90.00
_cell.angle_beta   90.00
_cell.angle_gamma   90.00
#
_symmetry.space_group_name_H-M   'P 1'
#
loop_
_entity.id
_entity.type
_entity.pdbx_description
1 polymer ?
#
loop_
_entity_poly.entity_id
_entity_poly.type
_entity_poly.pdbx_seq_one_letter_code
_entity_poly.pdbx_strand_id
1 'polypeptide(L)'
;MKVFNSLKKCKFVNQIENMNQDITQKTYKKLCFEVATSNLSFCVIDLISNKIITHKSYAFNQNNVLEEELWKIFVENPILEEKYDEVVVLHNSNLNTFVPSSLFDPNYLGSYLQYNSKVFETDYFAYDYLDTYDLNNVFIPYTNINNYLLDHYD
;
A
#
# COMPACT_ATOMS: atom_id res chain seq x y z
N MET A 1 -8.63 6.84 -18.79
CA MET A 1 -7.16 6.84 -18.68
C MET A 1 -6.86 6.43 -17.23
N LYS A 2 -6.44 5.19 -17.00
CA LYS A 2 -6.09 4.72 -15.64
C LYS A 2 -4.75 5.35 -15.29
N VAL A 3 -4.77 6.35 -14.43
CA VAL A 3 -3.54 6.89 -13.84
C VAL A 3 -3.04 5.83 -12.86
N PHE A 4 -1.93 5.21 -13.16
CA PHE A 4 -1.23 4.36 -12.21
C PHE A 4 -0.72 5.26 -11.10
N ASN A 5 -1.40 5.24 -9.97
CA ASN A 5 -0.91 5.90 -8.79
C ASN A 5 0.41 5.25 -8.38
N SER A 6 1.37 6.10 -8.17
CA SER A 6 2.75 5.86 -7.79
C SER A 6 2.94 4.61 -6.95
N LEU A 7 3.86 3.77 -7.42
CA LEU A 7 4.44 2.66 -6.69
C LEU A 7 4.95 3.14 -5.33
N LYS A 8 4.11 3.05 -4.28
CA LYS A 8 4.62 3.16 -2.93
C LYS A 8 5.34 1.86 -2.59
N LYS A 9 6.67 1.93 -2.50
CA LYS A 9 7.34 1.18 -1.45
C LYS A 9 6.89 1.83 -0.15
N CYS A 10 5.83 1.32 0.47
CA CYS A 10 5.74 1.44 1.91
C CYS A 10 6.94 0.64 2.44
N LYS A 11 8.11 1.29 2.41
CA LYS A 11 9.17 0.89 3.32
C LYS A 11 8.65 1.29 4.68
N PHE A 12 7.96 0.37 5.33
CA PHE A 12 7.98 0.32 6.77
C PHE A 12 9.40 -0.09 7.16
N VAL A 13 10.32 0.86 6.99
CA VAL A 13 11.62 0.75 7.60
C VAL A 13 11.44 1.24 9.03
N ASN A 14 10.95 0.37 9.88
CA ASN A 14 11.42 0.40 11.23
C ASN A 14 12.86 -0.08 11.16
N GLN A 15 13.80 0.86 11.05
CA GLN A 15 15.16 0.64 11.49
C GLN A 15 15.14 0.39 13.00
N ILE A 16 14.76 -0.80 13.38
CA ILE A 16 15.19 -1.36 14.64
C ILE A 16 16.57 -1.94 14.31
N GLU A 17 17.58 -1.10 14.50
CA GLU A 17 18.94 -1.56 14.71
C GLU A 17 19.01 -2.32 16.03
N ASN A 18 18.50 -3.51 16.06
CA ASN A 18 18.84 -4.52 17.04
C ASN A 18 19.87 -5.43 16.37
N MET A 19 21.13 -5.17 16.72
CA MET A 19 22.27 -6.07 16.54
C MET A 19 22.03 -7.36 17.35
N ASN A 20 21.13 -8.19 16.91
CA ASN A 20 21.12 -9.63 17.20
C ASN A 20 21.13 -10.32 15.84
N GLN A 21 22.21 -11.04 15.62
CA GLN A 21 22.43 -11.89 14.45
C GLN A 21 21.47 -13.09 14.50
N ASP A 22 20.17 -12.83 14.35
CA ASP A 22 19.30 -13.84 13.83
C ASP A 22 19.54 -13.86 12.32
N ILE A 23 20.09 -14.96 11.87
CA ILE A 23 20.15 -15.30 10.44
C ILE A 23 18.69 -15.50 10.04
N THR A 24 18.01 -14.39 9.73
CA THR A 24 16.66 -14.41 9.19
C THR A 24 16.78 -15.08 7.84
N GLN A 25 16.26 -16.28 7.76
CA GLN A 25 16.29 -17.08 6.55
C GLN A 25 15.48 -16.32 5.49
N LYS A 26 16.18 -15.72 4.53
CA LYS A 26 15.54 -15.00 3.41
C LYS A 26 14.67 -15.97 2.63
N THR A 27 13.45 -15.56 2.36
CA THR A 27 12.49 -16.35 1.59
C THR A 27 12.61 -16.12 0.09
N TYR A 28 13.27 -15.02 -0.30
CA TYR A 28 13.36 -14.52 -1.67
C TYR A 28 12.01 -14.32 -2.34
N LYS A 29 11.00 -14.03 -1.52
CA LYS A 29 9.64 -13.76 -1.98
C LYS A 29 9.24 -12.33 -1.65
N LYS A 30 8.50 -11.73 -2.58
CA LYS A 30 7.87 -10.41 -2.43
C LYS A 30 6.37 -10.55 -2.59
N LEU A 31 5.63 -9.96 -1.67
CA LEU A 31 4.18 -9.85 -1.74
C LEU A 31 3.79 -8.43 -2.14
N CYS A 32 2.92 -8.32 -3.13
CA CYS A 32 2.38 -7.04 -3.58
C CYS A 32 0.86 -7.07 -3.48
N PHE A 33 0.28 -6.07 -2.83
CA PHE A 33 -1.15 -5.81 -2.82
C PHE A 33 -1.49 -4.61 -3.69
N GLU A 34 -2.60 -4.68 -4.41
CA GLU A 34 -3.30 -3.53 -4.98
C GLU A 34 -4.64 -3.41 -4.27
N VAL A 35 -4.88 -2.26 -3.65
CA VAL A 35 -6.07 -1.99 -2.85
C VAL A 35 -6.88 -0.90 -3.51
N ALA A 36 -8.15 -1.17 -3.77
CA ALA A 36 -9.14 -0.21 -4.24
C ALA A 36 -10.37 -0.20 -3.32
N THR A 37 -11.29 0.73 -3.51
CA THR A 37 -12.54 0.80 -2.73
C THR A 37 -13.44 -0.43 -2.89
N SER A 38 -13.33 -1.13 -4.00
CA SER A 38 -14.23 -2.23 -4.39
C SER A 38 -13.55 -3.57 -4.54
N ASN A 39 -12.22 -3.62 -4.46
CA ASN A 39 -11.47 -4.84 -4.67
C ASN A 39 -10.09 -4.80 -4.04
N LEU A 40 -9.57 -5.99 -3.76
CA LEU A 40 -8.18 -6.23 -3.40
C LEU A 40 -7.61 -7.26 -4.38
N SER A 41 -6.43 -6.95 -4.91
CA SER A 41 -5.64 -7.91 -5.70
C SER A 41 -4.31 -8.13 -5.00
N PHE A 42 -3.76 -9.32 -5.10
CA PHE A 42 -2.41 -9.58 -4.63
C PHE A 42 -1.61 -10.43 -5.62
N CYS A 43 -0.31 -10.27 -5.60
CA CYS A 43 0.60 -11.15 -6.31
C CYS A 43 1.84 -11.46 -5.45
N VAL A 44 2.32 -12.70 -5.57
CA VAL A 44 3.57 -13.16 -4.98
C VAL A 44 4.60 -13.33 -6.07
N ILE A 45 5.77 -12.73 -5.88
CA ILE A 45 6.88 -12.71 -6.85
C ILE A 45 8.07 -13.44 -6.23
N ASP A 46 8.64 -14.36 -6.99
CA ASP A 46 9.95 -14.94 -6.70
C ASP A 46 11.05 -13.95 -7.13
N LEU A 47 11.86 -13.49 -6.17
CA LEU A 47 12.90 -12.49 -6.39
C LEU A 47 14.14 -13.06 -7.08
N ILE A 48 14.32 -14.38 -7.08
CA ILE A 48 15.45 -15.04 -7.74
C ILE A 48 15.16 -15.15 -9.24
N SER A 49 14.01 -15.74 -9.58
CA SER A 49 13.62 -15.96 -10.98
C SER A 49 12.92 -14.76 -11.62
N ASN A 50 12.53 -13.77 -10.82
CA ASN A 50 11.72 -12.61 -11.19
C ASN A 50 10.39 -13.01 -11.87
N LYS A 51 9.76 -14.07 -11.36
CA LYS A 51 8.49 -14.61 -11.87
C LYS A 51 7.37 -14.47 -10.87
N ILE A 52 6.17 -14.26 -11.37
CA ILE A 52 4.95 -14.30 -10.55
C ILE A 52 4.65 -15.77 -10.21
N ILE A 53 4.60 -16.08 -8.90
CA ILE A 53 4.20 -17.39 -8.38
C ILE A 53 2.67 -17.51 -8.41
N THR A 54 1.98 -16.47 -7.95
CA THR A 54 0.52 -16.42 -7.92
C THR A 54 0.02 -14.99 -8.07
N HIS A 55 -1.17 -14.85 -8.64
CA HIS A 55 -1.90 -13.60 -8.70
C HIS A 55 -3.39 -13.90 -8.54
N LYS A 56 -4.05 -13.18 -7.64
CA LYS A 56 -5.49 -13.29 -7.42
C LYS A 56 -6.11 -11.90 -7.20
N SER A 57 -7.40 -11.79 -7.54
CA SER A 57 -8.18 -10.57 -7.37
C SER A 57 -9.55 -10.92 -6.78
N TYR A 58 -9.97 -10.15 -5.77
CA TYR A 58 -11.21 -10.33 -5.03
C TYR A 58 -12.00 -9.04 -5.05
N ALA A 59 -13.26 -9.12 -5.46
CA ALA A 59 -14.19 -8.02 -5.32
C ALA A 59 -14.75 -8.00 -3.89
N PHE A 60 -14.78 -6.81 -3.26
CA PHE A 60 -15.42 -6.64 -1.96
C PHE A 60 -16.93 -6.60 -2.09
N ASN A 61 -17.62 -7.28 -1.18
CA ASN A 61 -19.03 -7.10 -1.03
C ASN A 61 -19.32 -5.81 -0.24
N GLN A 62 -19.90 -4.82 -0.89
CA GLN A 62 -20.18 -3.52 -0.29
C GLN A 62 -21.13 -3.55 0.93
N ASN A 63 -21.82 -4.66 1.15
CA ASN A 63 -22.72 -4.85 2.28
C ASN A 63 -22.01 -5.41 3.53
N ASN A 64 -20.77 -5.86 3.38
CA ASN A 64 -19.98 -6.44 4.47
C ASN A 64 -19.01 -5.42 5.03
N VAL A 65 -18.61 -5.64 6.28
CA VAL A 65 -17.51 -4.88 6.89
C VAL A 65 -16.20 -5.25 6.20
N LEU A 66 -15.37 -4.26 5.92
CA LEU A 66 -14.13 -4.42 5.16
C LEU A 66 -13.19 -5.45 5.81
N GLU A 67 -13.08 -5.44 7.13
CA GLU A 67 -12.25 -6.36 7.91
C GLU A 67 -12.70 -7.82 7.74
N GLU A 68 -14.01 -8.07 7.61
CA GLU A 68 -14.53 -9.41 7.34
C GLU A 68 -14.17 -9.90 5.94
N GLU A 69 -14.21 -9.01 4.95
CA GLU A 69 -13.80 -9.34 3.59
C GLU A 69 -12.29 -9.64 3.51
N LEU A 70 -11.47 -8.85 4.19
CA LEU A 70 -10.03 -9.12 4.30
C LEU A 70 -9.76 -10.45 4.97
N TRP A 71 -10.40 -10.70 6.11
CA TRP A 71 -10.25 -11.97 6.84
C TRP A 71 -10.59 -13.19 5.98
N LYS A 72 -11.68 -13.14 5.19
CA LYS A 72 -12.05 -14.21 4.25
C LYS A 72 -10.95 -14.46 3.21
N ILE A 73 -10.41 -13.38 2.63
CA ILE A 73 -9.34 -13.47 1.63
C ILE A 73 -8.10 -14.16 2.22
N PHE A 74 -7.73 -13.83 3.46
CA PHE A 74 -6.60 -14.45 4.14
C PHE A 74 -6.86 -15.93 4.44
N VAL A 75 -8.04 -16.29 4.94
CA VAL A 75 -8.42 -17.69 5.19
C VAL A 75 -8.42 -18.53 3.90
N GLU A 76 -8.89 -17.97 2.78
CA GLU A 76 -8.92 -18.64 1.49
C GLU A 76 -7.54 -18.78 0.83
N ASN A 77 -6.56 -18.01 1.30
CA ASN A 77 -5.23 -17.95 0.69
C ASN A 77 -4.11 -18.14 1.72
N PRO A 78 -3.82 -19.39 2.13
CA PRO A 78 -2.76 -19.67 3.09
C PRO A 78 -1.37 -19.12 2.71
N ILE A 79 -1.15 -18.86 1.42
CA ILE A 79 0.06 -18.23 0.93
C ILE A 79 0.27 -16.83 1.54
N LEU A 80 -0.79 -16.12 1.93
CA LEU A 80 -0.69 -14.81 2.58
C LEU A 80 -0.15 -14.89 4.00
N GLU A 81 -0.20 -16.05 4.64
CA GLU A 81 0.36 -16.32 5.98
C GLU A 81 1.86 -16.64 5.96
N GLU A 82 2.46 -16.73 4.77
CA GLU A 82 3.90 -17.00 4.64
C GLU A 82 4.73 -15.75 5.00
N LYS A 83 6.02 -15.98 5.28
CA LYS A 83 6.98 -14.89 5.46
C LYS A 83 7.45 -14.35 4.12
N TYR A 84 7.56 -13.03 4.02
CA TYR A 84 8.01 -12.31 2.84
C TYR A 84 9.18 -11.40 3.19
N ASP A 85 10.16 -11.28 2.30
CA ASP A 85 11.29 -10.35 2.48
C ASP A 85 10.86 -8.90 2.20
N GLU A 86 9.80 -8.72 1.42
CA GLU A 86 9.25 -7.41 1.09
C GLU A 86 7.74 -7.52 0.91
N VAL A 87 7.00 -6.61 1.55
CA VAL A 87 5.55 -6.43 1.32
C VAL A 87 5.34 -5.02 0.76
N VAL A 88 4.61 -4.93 -0.35
CA VAL A 88 4.30 -3.66 -1.03
C VAL A 88 2.80 -3.51 -1.16
N VAL A 89 2.30 -2.36 -0.76
CA VAL A 89 0.87 -2.02 -0.89
C VAL A 89 0.71 -0.85 -1.85
N LEU A 90 -0.09 -1.05 -2.88
CA LEU A 90 -0.47 -0.04 -3.87
C LEU A 90 -1.90 0.42 -3.61
N HIS A 91 -2.09 1.71 -3.43
CA HIS A 91 -3.43 2.30 -3.29
C HIS A 91 -3.94 2.77 -4.64
N ASN A 92 -5.00 2.13 -5.14
CA ASN A 92 -5.72 2.55 -6.34
C ASN A 92 -6.91 3.44 -5.89
N SER A 93 -6.64 4.73 -5.73
CA SER A 93 -7.60 5.72 -5.24
C SER A 93 -7.65 6.94 -6.15
N ASN A 94 -8.82 7.53 -6.28
CA ASN A 94 -9.00 8.82 -6.95
C ASN A 94 -8.73 10.01 -6.01
N LEU A 95 -8.51 9.74 -4.71
CA LEU A 95 -8.24 10.75 -3.70
C LEU A 95 -6.74 11.07 -3.66
N ASN A 96 -6.23 11.58 -4.77
CA ASN A 96 -4.83 11.96 -4.91
C ASN A 96 -4.66 13.16 -5.85
N THR A 97 -3.53 13.85 -5.71
CA THR A 97 -3.11 14.94 -6.59
C THR A 97 -1.58 15.01 -6.66
N PHE A 98 -1.07 15.52 -7.78
CA PHE A 98 0.35 15.74 -7.95
C PHE A 98 0.70 17.21 -7.73
N VAL A 99 1.71 17.46 -6.92
CA VAL A 99 2.20 18.79 -6.59
C VAL A 99 3.67 18.90 -7.00
N PRO A 100 4.05 19.88 -7.84
CA PRO A 100 5.48 20.13 -8.13
C PRO A 100 6.25 20.38 -6.85
N SER A 101 7.48 19.82 -6.75
CA SER A 101 8.28 19.92 -5.51
C SER A 101 8.59 21.37 -5.12
N SER A 102 8.71 22.25 -6.12
CA SER A 102 8.92 23.68 -5.88
C SER A 102 7.73 24.41 -5.22
N LEU A 103 6.54 23.80 -5.24
CA LEU A 103 5.29 24.36 -4.66
C LEU A 103 4.81 23.53 -3.47
N PHE A 104 5.54 22.48 -3.12
CA PHE A 104 5.13 21.52 -2.10
C PHE A 104 5.54 21.97 -0.69
N ASP A 105 4.57 21.95 0.22
CA ASP A 105 4.78 22.14 1.66
C ASP A 105 4.00 21.02 2.41
N PRO A 106 4.69 20.18 3.19
CA PRO A 106 4.08 19.06 3.91
C PRO A 106 3.05 19.49 4.97
N ASN A 107 3.02 20.76 5.35
CA ASN A 107 2.05 21.28 6.32
C ASN A 107 0.66 21.54 5.69
N TYR A 108 0.53 21.51 4.36
CA TYR A 108 -0.69 21.89 3.62
C TYR A 108 -1.27 20.74 2.77
N LEU A 109 -1.06 19.47 3.14
CA LEU A 109 -1.48 18.31 2.35
C LEU A 109 -2.97 18.34 1.98
N GLY A 110 -3.84 18.59 2.96
CA GLY A 110 -5.29 18.66 2.73
C GLY A 110 -5.69 19.78 1.76
N SER A 111 -4.94 20.90 1.77
CA SER A 111 -5.22 22.03 0.88
C SER A 111 -4.98 21.69 -0.59
N TYR A 112 -4.03 20.82 -0.92
CA TYR A 112 -3.80 20.38 -2.29
C TYR A 112 -4.93 19.49 -2.81
N LEU A 113 -5.53 18.68 -1.94
CA LEU A 113 -6.59 17.73 -2.31
C LEU A 113 -7.97 18.38 -2.43
N GLN A 114 -8.24 19.43 -1.66
CA GLN A 114 -9.57 20.08 -1.62
C GLN A 114 -10.05 20.62 -2.98
N TYR A 115 -9.14 20.87 -3.92
CA TYR A 115 -9.49 21.33 -5.26
C TYR A 115 -10.06 20.22 -6.16
N ASN A 116 -9.70 18.98 -5.89
CA ASN A 116 -10.07 17.82 -6.71
C ASN A 116 -11.07 16.90 -6.01
N SER A 117 -11.12 16.95 -4.68
CA SER A 117 -11.86 15.99 -3.87
C SER A 117 -12.45 16.64 -2.64
N LYS A 118 -13.56 16.09 -2.17
CA LYS A 118 -14.09 16.47 -0.86
C LYS A 118 -13.21 15.83 0.21
N VAL A 119 -12.57 16.66 1.03
CA VAL A 119 -11.74 16.25 2.15
C VAL A 119 -12.37 16.66 3.46
N PHE A 120 -12.10 15.90 4.53
CA PHE A 120 -12.56 16.17 5.88
C PHE A 120 -11.35 16.45 6.78
N GLU A 121 -11.55 17.21 7.85
CA GLU A 121 -10.49 17.49 8.84
C GLU A 121 -9.98 16.22 9.53
N THR A 122 -10.80 15.17 9.56
CA THR A 122 -10.47 13.87 10.15
C THR A 122 -9.71 12.95 9.22
N ASP A 123 -9.55 13.32 7.94
CA ASP A 123 -8.84 12.49 6.98
C ASP A 123 -7.34 12.47 7.30
N TYR A 124 -6.74 11.30 7.13
CA TYR A 124 -5.30 11.15 7.20
C TYR A 124 -4.69 11.41 5.83
N PHE A 125 -3.78 12.38 5.76
CA PHE A 125 -3.09 12.75 4.51
C PHE A 125 -1.68 12.20 4.50
N ALA A 126 -1.25 11.70 3.35
CA ALA A 126 0.09 11.23 3.10
C ALA A 126 0.63 11.75 1.77
N TYR A 127 1.93 11.68 1.58
CA TYR A 127 2.55 12.02 0.31
C TYR A 127 3.73 11.12 -0.01
N ASP A 128 4.04 11.00 -1.31
CA ASP A 128 5.20 10.32 -1.85
C ASP A 128 5.94 11.23 -2.80
N TYR A 129 7.26 11.32 -2.63
CA TYR A 129 8.11 12.01 -3.57
C TYR A 129 8.46 11.11 -4.76
N LEU A 130 8.28 11.63 -5.97
CA LEU A 130 8.56 10.98 -7.24
C LEU A 130 9.82 11.60 -7.86
N ASP A 131 10.98 11.06 -7.51
CA ASP A 131 12.30 11.58 -7.92
C ASP A 131 12.41 11.86 -9.42
N THR A 132 11.93 10.93 -10.24
CA THR A 132 12.05 11.00 -11.69
C THR A 132 11.32 12.20 -12.31
N TYR A 133 10.26 12.66 -11.63
CA TYR A 133 9.36 13.69 -12.15
C TYR A 133 9.42 14.99 -11.36
N ASP A 134 10.19 15.04 -10.27
CA ASP A 134 10.23 16.16 -9.31
C ASP A 134 8.84 16.60 -8.85
N LEU A 135 8.02 15.60 -8.51
CA LEU A 135 6.63 15.76 -8.06
C LEU A 135 6.42 15.07 -6.72
N ASN A 136 5.48 15.59 -5.94
CA ASN A 136 4.92 14.91 -4.79
C ASN A 136 3.50 14.43 -5.11
N ASN A 137 3.23 13.16 -4.91
CA ASN A 137 1.87 12.63 -4.95
C ASN A 137 1.27 12.74 -3.55
N VAL A 138 0.30 13.61 -3.38
CA VAL A 138 -0.46 13.79 -2.14
C VAL A 138 -1.74 12.99 -2.23
N PHE A 139 -2.08 12.22 -1.18
CA PHE A 139 -3.24 11.32 -1.24
C PHE A 139 -3.82 11.01 0.14
N ILE A 140 -5.03 10.43 0.15
CA ILE A 140 -5.68 9.85 1.32
C ILE A 140 -5.56 8.33 1.21
N PRO A 141 -4.77 7.67 2.09
CA PRO A 141 -4.64 6.21 2.09
C PRO A 141 -5.88 5.52 2.67
N TYR A 142 -6.07 4.25 2.32
CA TYR A 142 -7.06 3.38 2.98
C TYR A 142 -6.51 2.90 4.33
N THR A 143 -6.65 3.73 5.36
CA THR A 143 -6.03 3.53 6.68
C THR A 143 -6.42 2.21 7.34
N ASN A 144 -7.68 1.80 7.26
CA ASN A 144 -8.15 0.55 7.85
C ASN A 144 -7.45 -0.67 7.23
N ILE A 145 -7.30 -0.67 5.90
CA ILE A 145 -6.60 -1.76 5.20
C ILE A 145 -5.11 -1.74 5.55
N ASN A 146 -4.50 -0.56 5.59
CA ASN A 146 -3.10 -0.44 5.98
C ASN A 146 -2.86 -0.97 7.39
N ASN A 147 -3.68 -0.58 8.35
CA ASN A 147 -3.56 -1.05 9.73
C ASN A 147 -3.72 -2.58 9.81
N TYR A 148 -4.70 -3.13 9.11
CA TYR A 148 -4.88 -4.59 9.05
C TYR A 148 -3.65 -5.30 8.50
N LEU A 149 -3.08 -4.81 7.40
CA LEU A 149 -1.89 -5.41 6.79
C LEU A 149 -0.63 -5.22 7.64
N LEU A 150 -0.51 -4.07 8.33
CA LEU A 150 0.57 -3.82 9.29
C LEU A 150 0.53 -4.81 10.43
N ASP A 151 -0.62 -4.96 11.08
CA ASP A 151 -0.79 -5.86 12.22
C ASP A 151 -0.51 -7.32 11.83
N HIS A 152 -0.62 -7.64 10.51
CA HIS A 152 -0.44 -8.98 10.01
C HIS A 152 1.01 -9.30 9.61
N TYR A 153 1.79 -8.32 9.11
CA TYR A 153 3.13 -8.53 8.55
C TYR A 153 4.27 -7.86 9.35
N ASP A 154 3.98 -7.18 10.44
CA ASP A 154 4.98 -6.70 11.41
C ASP A 154 5.23 -7.78 12.48
#